data_b7c6384143a13099549403ebf9beb79c
#
_entry.id   b7c6384143a13099549403ebf9beb79c
#
_cell.length_a   1.000
_cell.length_b   1.000
_cell.length_c   1.000
_cell.angle_alpha   90.00
_cell.angle_beta   90.00
_cell.angle_gamma   90.00
#
_symmetry.space_group_name_H-M   'P 1'
#
loop_
_entity.id
_entity.type
_entity.pdbx_description
1 polymer ?
#
loop_
_entity_poly.entity_id
_entity_poly.type
_entity_poly.pdbx_seq_one_letter_code
_entity_poly.pdbx_strand_id
1 'polypeptide(L)'
;MAVLSIQSSVIFGYVGNNIARPVLQSLGFDVWCVDTVNFSNHPGYGSFTGSVKRSHKIQEEINGLTNLGILSDCDAVLSGYLGEVETAKTVSKTIKLIKEQNETAIYLLDPVIGDDDQIYVKNGLIDAFRNDLLPKADIILPNQSELGWLSGCKINDVSSLKTASKYLLECGAKTVVVLSLIHI
;
A
#
# COMPACT_ATOMS: atom_id res chain seq x y z
N MET A 1 7.52 -14.56 11.89
CA MET A 1 7.61 -13.40 10.98
C MET A 1 6.51 -12.41 11.32
N ALA A 2 6.85 -11.15 11.54
CA ALA A 2 5.90 -10.09 11.84
C ALA A 2 5.71 -9.15 10.62
N VAL A 3 4.46 -8.75 10.37
CA VAL A 3 4.07 -7.89 9.26
C VAL A 3 3.38 -6.65 9.78
N LEU A 4 3.93 -5.47 9.48
CA LEU A 4 3.25 -4.19 9.72
C LEU A 4 2.37 -3.88 8.51
N SER A 5 1.04 -3.89 8.71
CA SER A 5 0.05 -3.63 7.66
C SER A 5 -0.57 -2.25 7.84
N ILE A 6 -0.28 -1.33 6.91
CA ILE A 6 -0.76 0.07 6.91
C ILE A 6 -1.78 0.23 5.79
N GLN A 7 -3.05 0.05 6.08
CA GLN A 7 -4.13 -0.01 5.10
C GLN A 7 -5.44 0.55 5.63
N SER A 8 -6.47 0.60 4.78
CA SER A 8 -7.84 0.94 5.19
C SER A 8 -8.43 -0.10 6.14
N SER A 9 -9.44 0.33 6.91
CA SER A 9 -10.32 -0.55 7.68
C SER A 9 -11.77 -0.14 7.43
N VAL A 10 -12.66 -1.13 7.36
CA VAL A 10 -14.11 -0.94 7.21
C VAL A 10 -14.85 -1.82 8.22
N ILE A 11 -16.06 -1.40 8.65
CA ILE A 11 -16.89 -2.24 9.54
C ILE A 11 -17.52 -3.38 8.72
N PHE A 12 -18.05 -3.06 7.54
CA PHE A 12 -18.68 -4.03 6.64
C PHE A 12 -17.88 -4.16 5.35
N GLY A 13 -17.40 -5.38 5.07
CA GLY A 13 -16.66 -5.72 3.86
C GLY A 13 -15.27 -6.30 4.14
N TYR A 14 -14.65 -6.80 3.08
CA TYR A 14 -13.37 -7.53 3.12
C TYR A 14 -12.32 -6.78 2.31
N VAL A 15 -11.91 -5.61 2.80
CA VAL A 15 -10.88 -4.76 2.18
C VAL A 15 -9.85 -4.32 3.22
N GLY A 16 -8.66 -3.97 2.76
CA GLY A 16 -7.59 -3.47 3.61
C GLY A 16 -7.26 -4.41 4.76
N ASN A 17 -7.10 -3.87 5.97
CA ASN A 17 -6.76 -4.64 7.17
C ASN A 17 -7.84 -5.68 7.58
N ASN A 18 -9.10 -5.49 7.16
CA ASN A 18 -10.17 -6.45 7.45
C ASN A 18 -9.96 -7.80 6.77
N ILE A 19 -9.27 -7.84 5.65
CA ILE A 19 -8.92 -9.08 4.96
C ILE A 19 -7.45 -9.43 5.09
N ALA A 20 -6.55 -8.45 5.05
CA ALA A 20 -5.11 -8.70 5.16
C ALA A 20 -4.74 -9.38 6.50
N ARG A 21 -5.28 -8.86 7.62
CA ARG A 21 -5.02 -9.43 8.95
C ARG A 21 -5.39 -10.91 9.05
N PRO A 22 -6.66 -11.34 8.85
CA PRO A 22 -7.03 -12.75 9.02
C PRO A 22 -6.32 -13.67 8.03
N VAL A 23 -6.08 -13.23 6.79
CA VAL A 23 -5.36 -14.03 5.80
C VAL A 23 -3.91 -14.23 6.22
N LEU A 24 -3.18 -13.18 6.57
CA LEU A 24 -1.80 -13.28 7.02
C LEU A 24 -1.68 -14.10 8.32
N GLN A 25 -2.60 -13.91 9.29
CA GLN A 25 -2.63 -14.70 10.52
C GLN A 25 -2.90 -16.18 10.24
N SER A 26 -3.78 -16.51 9.28
CA SER A 26 -4.02 -17.91 8.88
C SER A 26 -2.80 -18.58 8.25
N LEU A 27 -1.88 -17.77 7.70
CA LEU A 27 -0.59 -18.22 7.17
C LEU A 27 0.53 -18.24 8.23
N GLY A 28 0.20 -17.95 9.49
CA GLY A 28 1.13 -18.00 10.62
C GLY A 28 1.96 -16.75 10.85
N PHE A 29 1.60 -15.62 10.24
CA PHE A 29 2.26 -14.34 10.49
C PHE A 29 1.70 -13.63 11.73
N ASP A 30 2.55 -12.96 12.49
CA ASP A 30 2.13 -11.94 13.45
C ASP A 30 1.82 -10.64 12.69
N VAL A 31 0.64 -10.04 12.90
CA VAL A 31 0.18 -8.91 12.07
C VAL A 31 -0.15 -7.71 12.92
N TRP A 32 0.61 -6.64 12.71
CA TRP A 32 0.42 -5.33 13.36
C TRP A 32 -0.32 -4.41 12.41
N CYS A 33 -1.56 -4.06 12.71
CA CYS A 33 -2.37 -3.24 11.82
C CYS A 33 -2.40 -1.79 12.25
N VAL A 34 -2.11 -0.90 11.32
CA VAL A 34 -2.33 0.54 11.39
C VAL A 34 -3.38 0.92 10.35
N ASP A 35 -4.55 1.39 10.82
CA ASP A 35 -5.63 1.77 9.93
C ASP A 35 -5.43 3.21 9.43
N THR A 36 -5.49 3.41 8.11
CA THR A 36 -5.39 4.73 7.46
C THR A 36 -6.74 5.43 7.39
N VAL A 37 -7.81 4.65 7.33
CA VAL A 37 -9.20 5.11 7.39
C VAL A 37 -10.03 4.12 8.20
N ASN A 38 -11.12 4.62 8.78
CA ASN A 38 -12.16 3.79 9.41
C ASN A 38 -13.50 4.19 8.82
N PHE A 39 -14.05 3.36 7.91
CA PHE A 39 -15.32 3.60 7.26
C PHE A 39 -16.37 2.55 7.66
N SER A 40 -17.64 2.90 7.54
CA SER A 40 -18.73 1.95 7.77
C SER A 40 -18.69 0.78 6.78
N ASN A 41 -18.33 1.06 5.53
CA ASN A 41 -18.27 0.11 4.43
C ASN A 41 -17.37 0.64 3.31
N HIS A 42 -17.10 -0.21 2.33
CA HIS A 42 -16.39 0.22 1.13
C HIS A 42 -17.19 1.30 0.36
N PRO A 43 -16.54 2.41 -0.07
CA PRO A 43 -17.23 3.49 -0.79
C PRO A 43 -17.98 3.06 -2.05
N GLY A 44 -17.56 1.99 -2.70
CA GLY A 44 -18.22 1.39 -3.87
C GLY A 44 -19.67 0.91 -3.64
N TYR A 45 -20.13 0.84 -2.38
CA TYR A 45 -21.55 0.59 -2.08
C TYR A 45 -22.46 1.83 -2.21
N GLY A 46 -21.92 2.96 -2.70
CA GLY A 46 -22.67 4.20 -2.99
C GLY A 46 -22.59 5.23 -1.87
N SER A 47 -22.88 4.86 -0.62
CA SER A 47 -22.75 5.75 0.54
C SER A 47 -21.94 5.11 1.65
N PHE A 48 -21.21 5.90 2.39
CA PHE A 48 -20.45 5.46 3.55
C PHE A 48 -20.31 6.60 4.57
N THR A 49 -19.99 6.23 5.79
CA THR A 49 -19.65 7.15 6.90
C THR A 49 -18.31 6.77 7.49
N GLY A 50 -17.71 7.66 8.28
CA GLY A 50 -16.45 7.42 8.92
C GLY A 50 -15.42 8.50 8.65
N SER A 51 -14.16 8.21 8.87
CA SER A 51 -13.09 9.23 8.79
C SER A 51 -11.80 8.68 8.21
N VAL A 52 -11.06 9.57 7.59
CA VAL A 52 -9.64 9.38 7.23
C VAL A 52 -8.81 9.72 8.48
N LYS A 53 -7.92 8.83 8.88
CA LYS A 53 -6.97 9.11 9.96
C LYS A 53 -5.88 10.04 9.45
N ARG A 54 -5.63 11.11 10.16
CA ARG A 54 -4.58 12.07 9.80
C ARG A 54 -3.19 11.44 9.95
N SER A 55 -2.29 11.76 9.01
CA SER A 55 -0.92 11.21 8.95
C SER A 55 -0.14 11.39 10.25
N HIS A 56 -0.31 12.52 10.98
CA HIS A 56 0.34 12.70 12.28
C HIS A 56 -0.14 11.70 13.34
N LYS A 57 -1.41 11.24 13.29
CA LYS A 57 -1.92 10.21 14.20
C LYS A 57 -1.34 8.84 13.88
N ILE A 58 -1.18 8.53 12.58
CA ILE A 58 -0.47 7.33 12.14
C ILE A 58 0.99 7.38 12.62
N GLN A 59 1.64 8.55 12.50
CA GLN A 59 3.01 8.73 13.00
C GLN A 59 3.12 8.54 14.51
N GLU A 60 2.14 9.02 15.30
CA GLU A 60 2.08 8.80 16.76
C GLU A 60 2.00 7.29 17.09
N GLU A 61 1.19 6.52 16.36
CA GLU A 61 1.07 5.06 16.53
C GLU A 61 2.39 4.35 16.20
N ILE A 62 3.04 4.72 15.08
CA ILE A 62 4.36 4.20 14.71
C ILE A 62 5.42 4.56 15.75
N ASN A 63 5.41 5.79 16.28
CA ASN A 63 6.32 6.20 17.36
C ASN A 63 6.11 5.35 18.62
N GLY A 64 4.86 4.98 18.93
CA GLY A 64 4.54 4.05 20.01
C GLY A 64 5.24 2.70 19.83
N LEU A 65 5.17 2.11 18.63
CA LEU A 65 5.87 0.86 18.32
C LEU A 65 7.40 1.02 18.37
N THR A 66 7.90 2.17 17.91
CA THR A 66 9.34 2.51 18.01
C THR A 66 9.80 2.55 19.45
N ASN A 67 9.03 3.20 20.34
CA ASN A 67 9.35 3.31 21.77
C ASN A 67 9.30 1.96 22.49
N LEU A 68 8.50 1.01 22.01
CA LEU A 68 8.50 -0.37 22.51
C LEU A 68 9.73 -1.18 22.04
N GLY A 69 10.48 -0.68 21.04
CA GLY A 69 11.67 -1.33 20.51
C GLY A 69 11.37 -2.55 19.62
N ILE A 70 10.11 -2.73 19.17
CA ILE A 70 9.69 -3.93 18.42
C ILE A 70 9.88 -3.82 16.91
N LEU A 71 10.30 -2.67 16.37
CA LEU A 71 10.45 -2.49 14.92
C LEU A 71 11.57 -3.38 14.32
N SER A 72 12.54 -3.79 15.14
CA SER A 72 13.57 -4.77 14.73
C SER A 72 12.99 -6.16 14.42
N ASP A 73 11.84 -6.50 14.97
CA ASP A 73 11.15 -7.77 14.76
C ASP A 73 10.21 -7.74 13.55
N CYS A 74 10.07 -6.56 12.91
CA CYS A 74 9.25 -6.39 11.71
C CYS A 74 9.96 -6.95 10.48
N ASP A 75 9.45 -8.05 9.93
CA ASP A 75 10.02 -8.70 8.75
C ASP A 75 9.47 -8.14 7.44
N ALA A 76 8.27 -7.57 7.47
CA ALA A 76 7.67 -6.98 6.28
C ALA A 76 6.75 -5.80 6.61
N VAL A 77 6.69 -4.85 5.68
CA VAL A 77 5.70 -3.77 5.66
C VAL A 77 4.80 -3.97 4.45
N LEU A 78 3.49 -3.97 4.67
CA LEU A 78 2.48 -3.95 3.62
C LEU A 78 1.73 -2.63 3.68
N SER A 79 1.73 -1.84 2.62
CA SER A 79 0.88 -0.66 2.51
C SER A 79 -0.13 -0.76 1.39
N GLY A 80 -1.34 -0.26 1.61
CA GLY A 80 -2.42 -0.22 0.64
C GLY A 80 -3.04 1.18 0.55
N TYR A 81 -4.37 1.29 0.69
CA TYR A 81 -5.07 2.57 0.62
C TYR A 81 -4.65 3.53 1.73
N LEU A 82 -4.19 4.73 1.36
CA LEU A 82 -3.56 5.67 2.29
C LEU A 82 -4.51 6.76 2.86
N GLY A 83 -5.61 7.04 2.18
CA GLY A 83 -6.60 8.03 2.61
C GLY A 83 -6.21 9.50 2.37
N GLU A 84 -4.97 9.90 2.64
CA GLU A 84 -4.44 11.24 2.36
C GLU A 84 -2.98 11.22 1.88
N VAL A 85 -2.56 12.28 1.20
CA VAL A 85 -1.24 12.37 0.55
C VAL A 85 -0.10 12.31 1.57
N GLU A 86 -0.25 12.98 2.70
CA GLU A 86 0.76 13.07 3.75
C GLU A 86 1.08 11.70 4.37
N THR A 87 0.13 10.76 4.32
CA THR A 87 0.35 9.38 4.81
C THR A 87 1.46 8.68 4.03
N ALA A 88 1.64 8.95 2.74
CA ALA A 88 2.72 8.38 1.95
C ALA A 88 4.11 8.71 2.55
N LYS A 89 4.30 9.96 2.99
CA LYS A 89 5.55 10.37 3.65
C LYS A 89 5.76 9.67 4.99
N THR A 90 4.68 9.46 5.76
CA THR A 90 4.74 8.71 7.01
C THR A 90 5.11 7.26 6.76
N VAL A 91 4.48 6.58 5.78
CA VAL A 91 4.83 5.22 5.37
C VAL A 91 6.28 5.15 4.91
N SER A 92 6.72 6.07 4.05
CA SER A 92 8.10 6.16 3.56
C SER A 92 9.13 6.27 4.68
N LYS A 93 8.86 7.08 5.72
CA LYS A 93 9.71 7.19 6.92
C LYS A 93 9.69 5.90 7.75
N THR A 94 8.52 5.29 7.91
CA THR A 94 8.37 4.04 8.67
C THR A 94 9.18 2.91 8.03
N ILE A 95 9.12 2.77 6.70
CA ILE A 95 9.92 1.79 5.96
C ILE A 95 11.41 2.01 6.20
N LYS A 96 11.86 3.27 6.13
CA LYS A 96 13.27 3.59 6.41
C LYS A 96 13.66 3.19 7.82
N LEU A 97 12.87 3.55 8.84
CA LEU A 97 13.13 3.20 10.24
C LEU A 97 13.22 1.68 10.46
N ILE A 98 12.30 0.92 9.83
CA ILE A 98 12.32 -0.54 9.94
C ILE A 98 13.57 -1.11 9.26
N LYS A 99 13.89 -0.69 8.05
CA LYS A 99 15.06 -1.18 7.32
C LYS A 99 16.40 -0.79 7.97
N GLU A 100 16.45 0.29 8.76
CA GLU A 100 17.60 0.65 9.58
C GLU A 100 17.82 -0.32 10.77
N GLN A 101 16.75 -0.97 11.25
CA GLN A 101 16.80 -1.93 12.36
C GLN A 101 16.78 -3.40 11.89
N ASN A 102 16.17 -3.67 10.75
CA ASN A 102 16.13 -4.96 10.08
C ASN A 102 16.34 -4.77 8.58
N GLU A 103 17.58 -4.88 8.12
CA GLU A 103 17.94 -4.69 6.70
C GLU A 103 17.29 -5.71 5.76
N THR A 104 16.83 -6.85 6.30
CA THR A 104 16.17 -7.91 5.53
C THR A 104 14.67 -7.69 5.39
N ALA A 105 14.10 -6.70 6.07
CA ALA A 105 12.68 -6.39 6.00
C ALA A 105 12.24 -6.04 4.57
N ILE A 106 11.12 -6.62 4.15
CA ILE A 106 10.57 -6.46 2.79
C ILE A 106 9.47 -5.39 2.82
N TYR A 107 9.49 -4.48 1.85
CA TYR A 107 8.37 -3.57 1.63
C TYR A 107 7.53 -3.99 0.43
N LEU A 108 6.27 -4.25 0.69
CA LEU A 108 5.24 -4.64 -0.26
C LEU A 108 4.27 -3.45 -0.45
N LEU A 109 4.27 -2.89 -1.65
CA LEU A 109 3.42 -1.76 -2.01
C LEU A 109 2.23 -2.25 -2.83
N ASP A 110 1.02 -2.14 -2.27
CA ASP A 110 -0.24 -2.21 -3.00
C ASP A 110 -0.66 -0.76 -3.31
N PRO A 111 -0.49 -0.28 -4.55
CA PRO A 111 -0.71 1.13 -4.88
C PRO A 111 -2.18 1.40 -5.15
N VAL A 112 -3.04 1.24 -4.16
CA VAL A 112 -4.48 1.40 -4.29
C VAL A 112 -4.83 2.80 -4.76
N ILE A 113 -4.99 2.96 -6.09
CA ILE A 113 -5.32 4.21 -6.78
C ILE A 113 -6.73 4.17 -7.34
N GLY A 114 -7.10 3.06 -7.96
CA GLY A 114 -8.37 2.90 -8.63
C GLY A 114 -8.45 1.61 -9.44
N ASP A 115 -9.55 1.43 -10.16
CA ASP A 115 -9.79 0.28 -11.05
C ASP A 115 -10.73 0.68 -12.19
N ASP A 116 -10.76 -0.10 -13.29
CA ASP A 116 -11.62 0.14 -14.46
C ASP A 116 -11.59 1.62 -14.93
N ASP A 117 -10.38 2.20 -15.01
CA ASP A 117 -10.14 3.62 -15.35
C ASP A 117 -10.79 4.66 -14.40
N GLN A 118 -11.30 4.22 -13.23
CA GLN A 118 -11.83 5.11 -12.20
C GLN A 118 -10.83 5.32 -11.07
N ILE A 119 -10.43 6.56 -10.85
CA ILE A 119 -9.53 6.94 -9.74
C ILE A 119 -10.35 7.16 -8.47
N TYR A 120 -10.02 6.45 -7.38
CA TYR A 120 -10.68 6.55 -6.06
C TYR A 120 -9.96 7.49 -5.11
N VAL A 121 -8.70 7.77 -5.40
CA VAL A 121 -7.83 8.54 -4.51
C VAL A 121 -7.89 10.03 -4.78
N LYS A 122 -7.52 10.81 -3.76
CA LYS A 122 -7.42 12.26 -3.88
C LYS A 122 -6.26 12.67 -4.80
N ASN A 123 -6.39 13.88 -5.40
CA ASN A 123 -5.32 14.47 -6.18
C ASN A 123 -3.99 14.48 -5.42
N GLY A 124 -2.90 14.17 -6.12
CA GLY A 124 -1.55 14.12 -5.55
C GLY A 124 -1.14 12.77 -4.97
N LEU A 125 -2.08 11.83 -4.70
CA LEU A 125 -1.72 10.51 -4.19
C LEU A 125 -0.96 9.65 -5.21
N ILE A 126 -1.28 9.76 -6.50
CA ILE A 126 -0.54 9.07 -7.57
C ILE A 126 0.93 9.49 -7.57
N ASP A 127 1.17 10.81 -7.46
CA ASP A 127 2.53 11.35 -7.39
C ASP A 127 3.25 10.92 -6.11
N ALA A 128 2.53 10.85 -4.99
CA ALA A 128 3.09 10.36 -3.73
C ALA A 128 3.44 8.86 -3.80
N PHE A 129 2.60 8.03 -4.41
CA PHE A 129 2.96 6.63 -4.69
C PHE A 129 4.20 6.53 -5.56
N ARG A 130 4.26 7.30 -6.65
CA ARG A 130 5.38 7.28 -7.61
C ARG A 130 6.70 7.79 -7.01
N ASN A 131 6.66 8.88 -6.25
CA ASN A 131 7.85 9.59 -5.82
C ASN A 131 8.33 9.17 -4.41
N ASP A 132 7.42 8.86 -3.49
CA ASP A 132 7.75 8.61 -2.09
C ASP A 132 7.84 7.10 -1.75
N LEU A 133 7.06 6.25 -2.43
CA LEU A 133 6.90 4.84 -2.06
C LEU A 133 7.47 3.85 -3.07
N LEU A 134 7.18 4.01 -4.36
CA LEU A 134 7.69 3.14 -5.42
C LEU A 134 9.21 2.94 -5.37
N PRO A 135 10.05 3.98 -5.17
CA PRO A 135 11.51 3.81 -5.10
C PRO A 135 12.00 2.95 -3.92
N LYS A 136 11.13 2.66 -2.96
CA LYS A 136 11.44 1.86 -1.76
C LYS A 136 10.87 0.45 -1.81
N ALA A 137 9.99 0.19 -2.79
CA ALA A 137 9.25 -1.07 -2.88
C ALA A 137 10.18 -2.23 -3.27
N ASP A 138 10.19 -3.27 -2.46
CA ASP A 138 10.78 -4.55 -2.87
C ASP A 138 9.83 -5.28 -3.82
N ILE A 139 8.52 -5.19 -3.54
CA ILE A 139 7.46 -5.75 -4.39
C ILE A 139 6.37 -4.69 -4.55
N ILE A 140 5.87 -4.51 -5.78
CA ILE A 140 4.69 -3.68 -6.05
C ILE A 140 3.61 -4.50 -6.77
N LEU A 141 2.34 -4.31 -6.37
CA LEU A 141 1.19 -5.11 -6.79
C LEU A 141 0.13 -4.26 -7.52
N PRO A 142 0.44 -3.58 -8.63
CA PRO A 142 -0.56 -2.76 -9.32
C PRO A 142 -1.55 -3.64 -10.10
N ASN A 143 -2.81 -3.22 -10.19
CA ASN A 143 -3.69 -3.68 -11.26
C ASN A 143 -3.33 -3.00 -12.59
N GLN A 144 -4.03 -3.35 -13.69
CA GLN A 144 -3.75 -2.81 -15.02
C GLN A 144 -3.85 -1.28 -15.07
N SER A 145 -4.90 -0.70 -14.49
CA SER A 145 -5.14 0.75 -14.47
C SER A 145 -4.06 1.47 -13.64
N GLU A 146 -3.74 0.95 -12.47
CA GLU A 146 -2.71 1.47 -11.57
C GLU A 146 -1.32 1.44 -12.22
N LEU A 147 -0.98 0.33 -12.89
CA LEU A 147 0.25 0.24 -13.68
C LEU A 147 0.32 1.33 -14.75
N GLY A 148 -0.80 1.58 -15.45
CA GLY A 148 -0.93 2.63 -16.43
C GLY A 148 -0.70 4.02 -15.83
N TRP A 149 -1.36 4.34 -14.73
CA TRP A 149 -1.22 5.65 -14.05
C TRP A 149 0.17 5.86 -13.48
N LEU A 150 0.77 4.85 -12.87
CA LEU A 150 2.11 4.95 -12.29
C LEU A 150 3.19 5.11 -13.35
N SER A 151 3.07 4.41 -14.48
CA SER A 151 4.04 4.46 -15.57
C SER A 151 3.81 5.60 -16.56
N GLY A 152 2.58 6.15 -16.60
CA GLY A 152 2.15 7.07 -17.65
C GLY A 152 1.91 6.40 -19.01
N CYS A 153 1.87 5.06 -19.05
CA CYS A 153 1.67 4.27 -20.27
C CYS A 153 0.23 3.77 -20.36
N LYS A 154 -0.35 3.77 -21.55
CA LYS A 154 -1.62 3.09 -21.79
C LYS A 154 -1.36 1.58 -21.99
N ILE A 155 -2.05 0.75 -21.19
CA ILE A 155 -1.88 -0.71 -21.23
C ILE A 155 -2.99 -1.32 -22.11
N ASN A 156 -2.64 -1.82 -23.29
CA ASN A 156 -3.61 -2.41 -24.23
C ASN A 156 -3.26 -3.86 -24.60
N ASP A 157 -2.03 -4.28 -24.33
CA ASP A 157 -1.50 -5.59 -24.70
C ASP A 157 -0.30 -5.97 -23.81
N VAL A 158 0.19 -7.18 -24.02
CA VAL A 158 1.34 -7.71 -23.27
C VAL A 158 2.62 -6.89 -23.51
N SER A 159 2.79 -6.26 -24.67
CA SER A 159 3.98 -5.46 -24.98
C SER A 159 4.00 -4.16 -24.16
N SER A 160 2.88 -3.42 -24.16
CA SER A 160 2.72 -2.22 -23.36
C SER A 160 2.77 -2.50 -21.86
N LEU A 161 2.21 -3.64 -21.40
CA LEU A 161 2.32 -4.10 -20.02
C LEU A 161 3.79 -4.33 -19.63
N LYS A 162 4.58 -5.03 -20.44
CA LYS A 162 6.01 -5.25 -20.18
C LYS A 162 6.78 -3.93 -20.13
N THR A 163 6.48 -2.99 -21.02
CA THR A 163 7.11 -1.67 -21.04
C THR A 163 6.81 -0.89 -19.76
N ALA A 164 5.54 -0.84 -19.34
CA ALA A 164 5.12 -0.19 -18.12
C ALA A 164 5.72 -0.83 -16.86
N SER A 165 5.73 -2.16 -16.80
CA SER A 165 6.36 -2.89 -15.68
C SER A 165 7.87 -2.63 -15.60
N LYS A 166 8.56 -2.59 -16.74
CA LYS A 166 9.99 -2.23 -16.79
C LYS A 166 10.23 -0.83 -16.26
N TYR A 167 9.38 0.14 -16.59
CA TYR A 167 9.47 1.49 -16.03
C TYR A 167 9.40 1.49 -14.49
N LEU A 168 8.47 0.71 -13.88
CA LEU A 168 8.39 0.63 -12.43
C LEU A 168 9.65 0.00 -11.79
N LEU A 169 10.24 -1.00 -12.46
CA LEU A 169 11.53 -1.58 -12.05
C LEU A 169 12.67 -0.54 -12.12
N GLU A 170 12.72 0.26 -13.18
CA GLU A 170 13.70 1.34 -13.34
C GLU A 170 13.50 2.48 -12.31
N CYS A 171 12.26 2.69 -11.82
CA CYS A 171 11.94 3.62 -10.73
C CYS A 171 12.31 3.10 -9.34
N GLY A 172 12.75 1.85 -9.18
CA GLY A 172 13.29 1.32 -7.93
C GLY A 172 12.62 0.07 -7.38
N ALA A 173 11.44 -0.32 -7.87
CA ALA A 173 10.83 -1.59 -7.48
C ALA A 173 11.74 -2.77 -7.88
N LYS A 174 11.87 -3.79 -7.00
CA LYS A 174 12.65 -4.99 -7.34
C LYS A 174 11.81 -6.04 -8.06
N THR A 175 10.52 -6.09 -7.76
CA THR A 175 9.56 -7.02 -8.37
C THR A 175 8.25 -6.31 -8.64
N VAL A 176 7.68 -6.53 -9.82
CA VAL A 176 6.35 -6.04 -10.21
C VAL A 176 5.45 -7.25 -10.46
N VAL A 177 4.35 -7.35 -9.72
CA VAL A 177 3.32 -8.38 -9.90
C VAL A 177 2.04 -7.68 -10.34
N VAL A 178 1.68 -7.80 -11.59
CA VAL A 178 0.50 -7.12 -12.14
C VAL A 178 -0.75 -7.97 -11.92
N LEU A 179 -1.76 -7.36 -11.30
CA LEU A 179 -3.01 -8.01 -10.96
C LEU A 179 -4.11 -7.70 -12.00
N SER A 180 -5.19 -8.51 -11.98
CA SER A 180 -6.40 -8.26 -12.78
C SER A 180 -6.16 -8.12 -14.29
N LEU A 181 -5.39 -9.03 -14.88
CA LEU A 181 -5.10 -9.05 -16.34
C LEU A 181 -6.14 -9.86 -17.13
N ILE A 182 -7.42 -9.76 -16.77
CA ILE A 182 -8.47 -10.63 -17.33
C ILE A 182 -8.81 -10.24 -18.78
N HIS A 183 -8.46 -9.04 -19.22
CA HIS A 183 -8.87 -8.47 -20.51
C HIS A 183 -7.70 -8.15 -21.46
N ILE A 184 -6.52 -8.72 -21.24
CA ILE A 184 -5.36 -8.58 -22.14
C ILE A 184 -5.17 -9.84 -22.97
#